data_4656e9888a8880f903c411097b21fd08
#
_entry.id   4656e9888a8880f903c411097b21fd08
#
_cell.length_a   1.000
_cell.length_b   1.000
_cell.length_c   1.000
_cell.angle_alpha   90.00
_cell.angle_beta   90.00
_cell.angle_gamma   90.00
#
_symmetry.space_group_name_H-M   'P 1'
#
loop_
_entity.id
_entity.type
_entity.pdbx_description
1 polymer ?
#
loop_
_entity_poly.entity_id
_entity_poly.type
_entity_poly.pdbx_seq_one_letter_code
_entity_poly.pdbx_strand_id
1 'polypeptide(L)'
;MNILMALSQLEVTGAEVYATTVGNQLTKRGHTVHYVSDTLTKPFIGQFFKLRFNKRSIPRRFWHVAYLVYLIKKHHIQLVHAHSRASSWSCHVACKITGTPMVTTVHGRQPVHRSRKAFHAMGDKALPVCEAIEQQLIEELDVPASQLTVSRNGIETQAFSPTEPPKNTKPIITIVGRLTGPKGELCFRLLDECLDLEQYDVRVLTGSAMEARFEQFANQASFPGYTNDVAQVLRQSDLVIGAGRVAMESLLCGRPTLAIGEAISIGVIDQNNLSHAMATNFGDIGPNILDIDFSSIAQEVEKGLSQPSCDPAVTEAIGNNYDLENIVSQVESVYQDVVISKLQKEMPILMYHRFIDNEAKKGTRGPYIDIKLFEKHLQLLKRLGFESLTFEDFANKGTIERLNPNKRYFMLTVDDGFVDNYELMLPLLKKYGFKAVVYVVTGETYNRWDVEASENPDKPFPLMSNEQIKAMAESGYIEIGGHTLTHPFLSTLSYKEQKHEIEQNKLELESITGKPLTSFAYPYGDLNENSKEIAQELKFDFAVATNSGPLALHQDLYQIRRIAIFPKTSALGLWRKVRGNYVFRKAK
;
A
#
# COMPACT_ATOMS: atom_id res chain seq x y z
N MET A 1 -11.91 4.21 2.34
CA MET A 1 -11.85 2.82 1.78
C MET A 1 -12.64 1.84 2.64
N ASN A 2 -13.11 0.71 2.05
CA ASN A 2 -13.68 -0.41 2.81
C ASN A 2 -12.56 -1.44 3.05
N ILE A 3 -12.17 -1.64 4.30
CA ILE A 3 -11.02 -2.44 4.72
C ILE A 3 -11.49 -3.66 5.50
N LEU A 4 -10.90 -4.83 5.25
CA LEU A 4 -11.15 -6.05 6.03
C LEU A 4 -9.88 -6.43 6.82
N MET A 5 -9.91 -6.24 8.14
CA MET A 5 -8.89 -6.70 9.08
C MET A 5 -9.12 -8.18 9.41
N ALA A 6 -8.14 -9.03 9.14
CA ALA A 6 -8.26 -10.48 9.31
C ALA A 6 -7.24 -11.02 10.33
N LEU A 7 -7.73 -11.58 11.45
CA LEU A 7 -6.93 -12.11 12.53
C LEU A 7 -7.22 -13.60 12.75
N SER A 8 -6.35 -14.30 13.47
CA SER A 8 -6.62 -15.65 13.96
C SER A 8 -6.05 -15.78 15.36
N GLN A 9 -6.91 -15.81 16.35
CA GLN A 9 -6.54 -15.87 17.76
C GLN A 9 -7.70 -16.38 18.61
N LEU A 10 -7.38 -16.96 19.76
CA LEU A 10 -8.33 -17.43 20.77
C LEU A 10 -8.28 -16.60 22.05
N GLU A 11 -7.20 -15.83 22.23
CA GLU A 11 -6.94 -14.96 23.39
C GLU A 11 -6.48 -13.59 22.88
N VAL A 12 -6.52 -12.58 23.77
CA VAL A 12 -6.02 -11.23 23.46
C VAL A 12 -4.52 -11.29 23.20
N THR A 13 -4.11 -10.79 22.06
CA THR A 13 -2.71 -10.74 21.62
C THR A 13 -2.31 -9.33 21.20
N GLY A 14 -1.01 -9.06 21.10
CA GLY A 14 -0.51 -7.81 20.54
C GLY A 14 -1.03 -7.52 19.13
N ALA A 15 -1.28 -8.57 18.33
CA ALA A 15 -1.87 -8.45 17.01
C ALA A 15 -3.32 -7.94 17.05
N GLU A 16 -4.13 -8.37 18.05
CA GLU A 16 -5.50 -7.84 18.23
C GLU A 16 -5.48 -6.38 18.63
N VAL A 17 -4.63 -6.03 19.63
CA VAL A 17 -4.46 -4.65 20.07
C VAL A 17 -4.07 -3.76 18.90
N TYR A 18 -3.06 -4.16 18.11
CA TYR A 18 -2.64 -3.43 16.94
C TYR A 18 -3.79 -3.25 15.92
N ALA A 19 -4.43 -4.36 15.52
CA ALA A 19 -5.47 -4.32 14.49
C ALA A 19 -6.68 -3.48 14.90
N THR A 20 -7.12 -3.56 16.17
CA THR A 20 -8.26 -2.77 16.65
C THR A 20 -7.88 -1.30 16.84
N THR A 21 -6.68 -1.00 17.36
CA THR A 21 -6.22 0.37 17.53
C THR A 21 -6.05 1.09 16.20
N VAL A 22 -5.33 0.48 15.25
CA VAL A 22 -5.15 1.02 13.88
C VAL A 22 -6.51 1.13 13.18
N GLY A 23 -7.35 0.08 13.25
CA GLY A 23 -8.67 0.09 12.60
C GLY A 23 -9.62 1.14 13.16
N ASN A 24 -9.58 1.41 14.46
CA ASN A 24 -10.37 2.48 15.09
C ASN A 24 -9.93 3.87 14.59
N GLN A 25 -8.63 4.11 14.48
CA GLN A 25 -8.12 5.38 13.93
C GLN A 25 -8.44 5.55 12.46
N LEU A 26 -8.28 4.49 11.65
CA LEU A 26 -8.71 4.50 10.24
C LEU A 26 -10.21 4.82 10.12
N THR A 27 -11.05 4.30 11.03
CA THR A 27 -12.49 4.62 11.03
C THR A 27 -12.75 6.10 11.36
N LYS A 28 -12.02 6.67 12.31
CA LYS A 28 -12.08 8.11 12.62
C LYS A 28 -11.65 8.97 11.42
N ARG A 29 -10.75 8.48 10.58
CA ARG A 29 -10.31 9.12 9.32
C ARG A 29 -11.25 8.89 8.12
N GLY A 30 -12.42 8.29 8.35
CA GLY A 30 -13.47 8.11 7.32
C GLY A 30 -13.38 6.82 6.52
N HIS A 31 -12.56 5.85 6.93
CA HIS A 31 -12.60 4.51 6.34
C HIS A 31 -13.72 3.66 6.97
N THR A 32 -14.21 2.65 6.23
CA THR A 32 -15.12 1.64 6.77
C THR A 32 -14.32 0.38 7.07
N VAL A 33 -14.18 0.04 8.35
CA VAL A 33 -13.39 -1.12 8.78
C VAL A 33 -14.30 -2.26 9.19
N HIS A 34 -13.99 -3.44 8.66
CA HIS A 34 -14.63 -4.72 9.01
C HIS A 34 -13.57 -5.64 9.62
N TYR A 35 -14.00 -6.51 10.53
CA TYR A 35 -13.10 -7.46 11.19
C TYR A 35 -13.57 -8.89 10.96
N VAL A 36 -12.62 -9.79 10.69
CA VAL A 36 -12.88 -11.23 10.62
C VAL A 36 -11.85 -11.99 11.47
N SER A 37 -12.32 -12.77 12.45
CA SER A 37 -11.45 -13.50 13.38
C SER A 37 -12.19 -14.69 14.04
N ASP A 38 -11.42 -15.54 14.73
CA ASP A 38 -11.96 -16.54 15.66
C ASP A 38 -12.71 -15.87 16.82
N THR A 39 -12.09 -14.87 17.42
CA THR A 39 -12.61 -14.00 18.49
C THR A 39 -12.15 -12.57 18.29
N LEU A 40 -12.84 -11.61 18.89
CA LEU A 40 -12.43 -10.21 18.97
C LEU A 40 -12.92 -9.66 20.30
N THR A 41 -11.99 -9.32 21.19
CA THR A 41 -12.26 -8.98 22.59
C THR A 41 -12.02 -7.51 22.89
N LYS A 42 -11.01 -6.91 22.24
CA LYS A 42 -10.70 -5.48 22.43
C LYS A 42 -11.77 -4.59 21.79
N PRO A 43 -12.03 -3.40 22.35
CA PRO A 43 -12.96 -2.44 21.75
C PRO A 43 -12.61 -2.13 20.29
N PHE A 44 -13.60 -2.17 19.43
CA PHE A 44 -13.44 -1.89 17.99
C PHE A 44 -14.64 -1.11 17.43
N ILE A 45 -14.39 -0.34 16.39
CA ILE A 45 -15.41 0.38 15.62
C ILE A 45 -15.54 -0.31 14.26
N GLY A 46 -16.73 -0.84 13.95
CA GLY A 46 -16.98 -1.51 12.68
C GLY A 46 -17.79 -2.80 12.85
N GLN A 47 -17.83 -3.64 11.81
CA GLN A 47 -18.58 -4.88 11.81
C GLN A 47 -17.65 -6.09 12.00
N PHE A 48 -18.03 -7.01 12.90
CA PHE A 48 -17.29 -8.23 13.16
C PHE A 48 -17.95 -9.45 12.52
N PHE A 49 -17.12 -10.27 11.87
CA PHE A 49 -17.51 -11.56 11.28
C PHE A 49 -16.73 -12.69 11.94
N LYS A 50 -17.40 -13.64 12.52
CA LYS A 50 -16.74 -14.79 13.16
C LYS A 50 -16.34 -15.82 12.13
N LEU A 51 -15.03 -16.14 12.06
CA LEU A 51 -14.47 -17.19 11.21
C LEU A 51 -13.35 -17.91 11.95
N ARG A 52 -13.47 -19.24 12.13
CA ARG A 52 -12.55 -20.04 12.93
C ARG A 52 -11.28 -20.42 12.15
N PHE A 53 -10.37 -19.47 11.94
CA PHE A 53 -9.09 -19.70 11.26
C PHE A 53 -8.16 -20.69 11.95
N ASN A 54 -8.28 -20.88 13.27
CA ASN A 54 -7.52 -21.84 14.05
C ASN A 54 -7.76 -23.29 13.58
N LYS A 55 -8.90 -23.59 12.98
CA LYS A 55 -9.25 -24.91 12.45
C LYS A 55 -8.80 -25.03 10.99
N ARG A 56 -7.67 -25.76 10.75
CA ARG A 56 -6.88 -25.72 9.51
C ARG A 56 -7.00 -26.93 8.60
N SER A 57 -8.01 -27.79 8.76
CA SER A 57 -8.22 -28.91 7.81
C SER A 57 -8.47 -28.40 6.38
N ILE A 58 -8.07 -29.19 5.38
CA ILE A 58 -8.19 -28.78 3.95
C ILE A 58 -9.61 -28.35 3.58
N PRO A 59 -10.70 -29.11 3.89
CA PRO A 59 -12.06 -28.67 3.57
C PRO A 59 -12.44 -27.33 4.24
N ARG A 60 -11.99 -27.10 5.47
CA ARG A 60 -12.25 -25.84 6.18
C ARG A 60 -11.50 -24.67 5.57
N ARG A 61 -10.28 -24.87 5.06
CA ARG A 61 -9.56 -23.82 4.32
C ARG A 61 -10.31 -23.40 3.06
N PHE A 62 -10.88 -24.35 2.31
CA PHE A 62 -11.75 -24.02 1.17
C PHE A 62 -12.96 -23.21 1.60
N TRP A 63 -13.61 -23.59 2.71
CA TRP A 63 -14.72 -22.83 3.28
C TRP A 63 -14.28 -21.41 3.71
N HIS A 64 -13.14 -21.26 4.37
CA HIS A 64 -12.59 -19.94 4.73
C HIS A 64 -12.43 -19.05 3.49
N VAL A 65 -11.84 -19.59 2.43
CA VAL A 65 -11.64 -18.85 1.16
C VAL A 65 -12.99 -18.46 0.55
N ALA A 66 -13.94 -19.38 0.45
CA ALA A 66 -15.27 -19.10 -0.11
C ALA A 66 -16.00 -18.01 0.69
N TYR A 67 -15.96 -18.10 2.02
CA TYR A 67 -16.58 -17.11 2.89
C TYR A 67 -15.89 -15.73 2.79
N LEU A 68 -14.57 -15.68 2.73
CA LEU A 68 -13.82 -14.43 2.51
C LEU A 68 -14.15 -13.81 1.15
N VAL A 69 -14.23 -14.60 0.08
CA VAL A 69 -14.66 -14.13 -1.25
C VAL A 69 -16.06 -13.53 -1.18
N TYR A 70 -16.97 -14.18 -0.46
CA TYR A 70 -18.32 -13.66 -0.23
C TYR A 70 -18.30 -12.32 0.52
N LEU A 71 -17.56 -12.22 1.65
CA LEU A 71 -17.44 -10.97 2.41
C LEU A 71 -16.84 -9.84 1.56
N ILE A 72 -15.76 -10.11 0.84
CA ILE A 72 -15.10 -9.13 -0.03
C ILE A 72 -16.10 -8.56 -1.05
N LYS A 73 -16.86 -9.41 -1.71
CA LYS A 73 -17.83 -8.97 -2.71
C LYS A 73 -19.03 -8.27 -2.10
N LYS A 74 -19.61 -8.82 -1.02
CA LYS A 74 -20.83 -8.29 -0.37
C LYS A 74 -20.60 -6.91 0.25
N HIS A 75 -19.45 -6.71 0.90
CA HIS A 75 -19.13 -5.46 1.59
C HIS A 75 -18.25 -4.53 0.75
N HIS A 76 -18.04 -4.85 -0.53
CA HIS A 76 -17.21 -4.06 -1.45
C HIS A 76 -15.82 -3.74 -0.87
N ILE A 77 -15.18 -4.77 -0.25
CA ILE A 77 -13.87 -4.62 0.38
C ILE A 77 -12.83 -4.22 -0.66
N GLN A 78 -12.17 -3.12 -0.41
CA GLN A 78 -11.16 -2.53 -1.31
C GLN A 78 -9.74 -2.97 -0.97
N LEU A 79 -9.51 -3.38 0.29
CA LEU A 79 -8.23 -3.87 0.78
C LEU A 79 -8.44 -4.86 1.91
N VAL A 80 -7.66 -5.94 1.92
CA VAL A 80 -7.59 -6.91 3.03
C VAL A 80 -6.28 -6.73 3.76
N HIS A 81 -6.34 -6.54 5.09
CA HIS A 81 -5.18 -6.50 5.96
C HIS A 81 -5.17 -7.70 6.91
N ALA A 82 -4.22 -8.60 6.74
CA ALA A 82 -4.08 -9.79 7.57
C ALA A 82 -3.04 -9.60 8.67
N HIS A 83 -3.33 -10.09 9.89
CA HIS A 83 -2.47 -9.92 11.07
C HIS A 83 -1.98 -11.23 11.66
N SER A 84 -2.29 -12.35 11.04
CA SER A 84 -1.83 -13.65 11.50
C SER A 84 -1.53 -14.59 10.34
N ARG A 85 -0.64 -15.55 10.58
CA ARG A 85 -0.26 -16.55 9.57
C ARG A 85 -1.45 -17.39 9.08
N ALA A 86 -2.41 -17.70 9.96
CA ALA A 86 -3.55 -18.52 9.61
C ALA A 86 -4.56 -17.77 8.74
N SER A 87 -4.82 -16.49 9.08
CA SER A 87 -5.68 -15.62 8.27
C SER A 87 -5.02 -15.25 6.95
N SER A 88 -3.72 -14.90 6.93
CA SER A 88 -2.97 -14.53 5.72
C SER A 88 -3.09 -15.54 4.60
N TRP A 89 -2.99 -16.85 4.92
CA TRP A 89 -3.08 -17.91 3.91
C TRP A 89 -4.43 -17.89 3.19
N SER A 90 -5.53 -17.87 3.95
CA SER A 90 -6.88 -17.89 3.39
C SER A 90 -7.21 -16.57 2.69
N CYS A 91 -6.79 -15.43 3.27
CA CYS A 91 -6.95 -14.11 2.67
C CYS A 91 -6.19 -14.00 1.35
N HIS A 92 -4.94 -14.48 1.28
CA HIS A 92 -4.15 -14.43 0.06
C HIS A 92 -4.85 -15.14 -1.11
N VAL A 93 -5.39 -16.34 -0.88
CA VAL A 93 -6.13 -17.07 -1.92
C VAL A 93 -7.42 -16.35 -2.31
N ALA A 94 -8.19 -15.85 -1.33
CA ALA A 94 -9.41 -15.09 -1.60
C ALA A 94 -9.12 -13.80 -2.39
N CYS A 95 -8.06 -13.07 -2.04
CA CYS A 95 -7.62 -11.87 -2.73
C CYS A 95 -7.17 -12.15 -4.17
N LYS A 96 -6.47 -13.27 -4.42
CA LYS A 96 -6.14 -13.71 -5.79
C LYS A 96 -7.38 -14.00 -6.64
N ILE A 97 -8.43 -14.59 -6.04
CA ILE A 97 -9.70 -14.89 -6.72
C ILE A 97 -10.47 -13.61 -7.04
N THR A 98 -10.52 -12.68 -6.09
CA THR A 98 -11.33 -11.45 -6.22
C THR A 98 -10.62 -10.31 -6.93
N GLY A 99 -9.28 -10.38 -7.02
CA GLY A 99 -8.45 -9.27 -7.46
C GLY A 99 -8.21 -8.20 -6.38
N THR A 100 -8.62 -8.40 -5.14
CA THR A 100 -8.51 -7.41 -4.06
C THR A 100 -7.07 -7.30 -3.57
N PRO A 101 -6.52 -6.07 -3.38
CA PRO A 101 -5.22 -5.86 -2.77
C PRO A 101 -5.13 -6.42 -1.36
N MET A 102 -3.94 -6.87 -0.96
CA MET A 102 -3.70 -7.42 0.36
C MET A 102 -2.40 -6.91 0.99
N VAL A 103 -2.50 -6.49 2.24
CA VAL A 103 -1.36 -6.17 3.12
C VAL A 103 -1.33 -7.16 4.28
N THR A 104 -0.14 -7.43 4.82
CA THR A 104 0.01 -8.33 5.98
C THR A 104 0.94 -7.70 7.01
N THR A 105 0.49 -7.48 8.26
CA THR A 105 1.40 -7.16 9.36
C THR A 105 1.99 -8.45 9.94
N VAL A 106 3.31 -8.46 10.13
CA VAL A 106 4.07 -9.59 10.68
C VAL A 106 4.53 -9.23 12.09
N HIS A 107 3.83 -9.77 13.10
CA HIS A 107 4.01 -9.43 14.51
C HIS A 107 5.09 -10.22 15.23
N GLY A 108 5.69 -11.22 14.60
CA GLY A 108 6.73 -12.06 15.21
C GLY A 108 7.43 -12.95 14.19
N ARG A 109 8.51 -13.60 14.64
CA ARG A 109 9.29 -14.51 13.77
C ARG A 109 8.41 -15.56 13.11
N GLN A 110 8.70 -15.83 11.86
CA GLN A 110 7.99 -16.82 11.05
C GLN A 110 8.74 -18.15 11.07
N PRO A 111 8.05 -19.28 11.23
CA PRO A 111 8.71 -20.59 11.08
C PRO A 111 9.27 -20.76 9.67
N VAL A 112 10.52 -21.22 9.60
CA VAL A 112 11.24 -21.43 8.34
C VAL A 112 11.09 -22.87 7.90
N HIS A 113 10.41 -23.10 6.78
CA HIS A 113 10.32 -24.42 6.14
C HIS A 113 10.00 -24.27 4.64
N ARG A 114 10.29 -25.31 3.83
CA ARG A 114 10.18 -25.26 2.36
C ARG A 114 8.84 -24.75 1.85
N SER A 115 7.72 -25.19 2.43
CA SER A 115 6.39 -24.73 1.99
C SER A 115 6.12 -23.27 2.34
N ARG A 116 6.78 -22.70 3.35
CA ARG A 116 6.68 -21.28 3.68
C ARG A 116 7.51 -20.43 2.73
N LYS A 117 8.70 -20.88 2.36
CA LYS A 117 9.52 -20.24 1.32
C LYS A 117 8.80 -20.22 -0.05
N ALA A 118 8.16 -21.33 -0.42
CA ALA A 118 7.41 -21.43 -1.68
C ALA A 118 6.11 -20.60 -1.70
N PHE A 119 5.51 -20.36 -0.53
CA PHE A 119 4.22 -19.64 -0.43
C PHE A 119 4.17 -18.79 0.84
N HIS A 120 4.63 -17.54 0.73
CA HIS A 120 4.72 -16.61 1.87
C HIS A 120 3.35 -16.18 2.38
N ALA A 121 2.37 -16.00 1.48
CA ALA A 121 1.04 -15.44 1.76
C ALA A 121 1.11 -14.03 2.39
N MET A 122 2.09 -13.21 2.00
CA MET A 122 2.30 -11.85 2.53
C MET A 122 1.43 -10.79 1.85
N GLY A 123 0.75 -11.13 0.74
CA GLY A 123 -0.02 -10.15 -0.03
C GLY A 123 0.85 -9.33 -0.98
N ASP A 124 0.42 -8.12 -1.27
CA ASP A 124 1.12 -7.18 -2.15
C ASP A 124 2.22 -6.42 -1.39
N LYS A 125 2.02 -6.16 -0.09
CA LYS A 125 3.01 -5.62 0.85
C LYS A 125 2.94 -6.35 2.19
N ALA A 126 4.08 -6.43 2.89
CA ALA A 126 4.14 -6.90 4.27
C ALA A 126 4.77 -5.84 5.18
N LEU A 127 4.22 -5.73 6.39
CA LEU A 127 4.58 -4.77 7.41
C LEU A 127 5.20 -5.51 8.61
N PRO A 128 6.52 -5.82 8.59
CA PRO A 128 7.20 -6.30 9.79
C PRO A 128 7.19 -5.21 10.87
N VAL A 129 6.97 -5.59 12.14
CA VAL A 129 6.86 -4.61 13.24
C VAL A 129 8.22 -4.12 13.75
N CYS A 130 9.31 -4.73 13.30
CA CYS A 130 10.68 -4.29 13.58
C CYS A 130 11.66 -4.85 12.54
N GLU A 131 12.88 -4.32 12.54
CA GLU A 131 13.94 -4.65 11.57
C GLU A 131 14.40 -6.11 11.67
N ALA A 132 14.45 -6.70 12.87
CA ALA A 132 14.83 -8.11 13.02
C ALA A 132 13.85 -9.08 12.33
N ILE A 133 12.56 -8.73 12.27
CA ILE A 133 11.57 -9.50 11.51
C ILE A 133 11.76 -9.25 10.01
N GLU A 134 11.99 -8.00 9.59
CA GLU A 134 12.27 -7.68 8.19
C GLU A 134 13.47 -8.47 7.66
N GLN A 135 14.57 -8.45 8.41
CA GLN A 135 15.78 -9.21 8.08
C GLN A 135 15.50 -10.71 7.97
N GLN A 136 14.76 -11.29 8.92
CA GLN A 136 14.35 -12.70 8.84
C GLN A 136 13.54 -12.99 7.57
N LEU A 137 12.61 -12.12 7.21
CA LEU A 137 11.78 -12.33 6.02
C LEU A 137 12.62 -12.31 4.74
N ILE A 138 13.63 -11.46 4.67
CA ILE A 138 14.55 -11.37 3.53
C ILE A 138 15.48 -12.58 3.49
N GLU A 139 16.23 -12.84 4.57
CA GLU A 139 17.34 -13.79 4.58
C GLU A 139 16.89 -15.25 4.71
N GLU A 140 15.89 -15.52 5.55
CA GLU A 140 15.46 -16.89 5.84
C GLU A 140 14.27 -17.33 4.98
N LEU A 141 13.43 -16.41 4.51
CA LEU A 141 12.20 -16.70 3.76
C LEU A 141 12.21 -16.23 2.31
N ASP A 142 13.29 -15.58 1.85
CA ASP A 142 13.47 -15.11 0.48
C ASP A 142 12.35 -14.12 0.03
N VAL A 143 11.79 -13.31 0.97
CA VAL A 143 10.81 -12.28 0.64
C VAL A 143 11.54 -11.08 0.05
N PRO A 144 11.14 -10.56 -1.14
CA PRO A 144 11.79 -9.40 -1.72
C PRO A 144 11.73 -8.17 -0.79
N ALA A 145 12.83 -7.45 -0.59
CA ALA A 145 12.87 -6.23 0.22
C ALA A 145 11.87 -5.17 -0.28
N SER A 146 11.65 -5.09 -1.61
CA SER A 146 10.65 -4.18 -2.20
C SER A 146 9.20 -4.46 -1.77
N GLN A 147 8.92 -5.67 -1.24
CA GLN A 147 7.61 -6.06 -0.71
C GLN A 147 7.46 -5.71 0.78
N LEU A 148 8.53 -5.26 1.45
CA LEU A 148 8.55 -5.00 2.88
C LEU A 148 8.56 -3.50 3.17
N THR A 149 7.98 -3.12 4.31
CA THR A 149 8.06 -1.79 4.90
C THR A 149 7.89 -1.94 6.41
N VAL A 150 8.89 -1.58 7.21
CA VAL A 150 8.79 -1.66 8.67
C VAL A 150 7.70 -0.71 9.15
N SER A 151 6.73 -1.23 9.90
CA SER A 151 5.65 -0.45 10.52
C SER A 151 5.50 -0.87 11.97
N ARG A 152 5.94 -0.01 12.86
CA ARG A 152 6.03 -0.27 14.30
C ARG A 152 4.65 -0.36 14.97
N ASN A 153 4.63 -0.88 16.20
CA ASN A 153 3.41 -0.94 17.01
C ASN A 153 3.05 0.46 17.53
N GLY A 154 1.98 1.07 17.01
CA GLY A 154 1.55 2.40 17.43
C GLY A 154 1.06 2.45 18.88
N ILE A 155 1.42 3.51 19.60
CA ILE A 155 1.03 3.79 20.98
C ILE A 155 0.34 5.15 21.04
N GLU A 156 -0.71 5.27 21.84
CA GLU A 156 -1.32 6.57 22.18
C GLU A 156 -0.38 7.32 23.14
N THR A 157 0.59 8.05 22.58
CA THR A 157 1.68 8.68 23.32
C THR A 157 1.19 9.62 24.42
N GLN A 158 0.06 10.30 24.21
CA GLN A 158 -0.53 11.20 25.18
C GLN A 158 -0.96 10.51 26.48
N ALA A 159 -1.30 9.21 26.45
CA ALA A 159 -1.68 8.45 27.63
C ALA A 159 -0.47 8.14 28.54
N PHE A 160 0.73 8.13 27.99
CA PHE A 160 1.97 7.70 28.65
C PHE A 160 2.97 8.86 28.82
N SER A 161 2.50 10.08 29.06
CA SER A 161 3.38 11.25 29.27
C SER A 161 4.28 11.10 30.49
N PRO A 162 5.52 11.64 30.44
CA PRO A 162 6.44 11.63 31.55
C PRO A 162 5.87 12.34 32.79
N THR A 163 6.25 11.86 33.95
CA THR A 163 5.95 12.50 35.27
C THR A 163 7.23 12.62 36.09
N GLU A 164 7.16 13.43 37.15
CA GLU A 164 8.26 13.46 38.12
C GLU A 164 8.57 12.07 38.66
N PRO A 165 9.84 11.77 39.00
CA PRO A 165 10.23 10.51 39.61
C PRO A 165 9.45 10.26 40.90
N PRO A 166 9.03 9.02 41.17
CA PRO A 166 8.37 8.67 42.40
C PRO A 166 9.33 8.82 43.59
N LYS A 167 8.79 9.12 44.76
CA LYS A 167 9.56 9.23 46.02
C LYS A 167 9.23 8.04 46.93
N ASN A 168 9.56 6.84 46.47
CA ASN A 168 9.28 5.62 47.21
C ASN A 168 10.31 5.40 48.30
N THR A 169 9.87 4.96 49.49
CA THR A 169 10.77 4.62 50.60
C THR A 169 11.50 3.30 50.39
N LYS A 170 10.87 2.38 49.68
CA LYS A 170 11.43 1.11 49.19
C LYS A 170 11.29 1.13 47.66
N PRO A 171 12.35 0.88 46.87
CA PRO A 171 12.27 0.95 45.44
C PRO A 171 11.22 -0.03 44.88
N ILE A 172 10.37 0.47 43.97
CA ILE A 172 9.33 -0.32 43.32
C ILE A 172 9.83 -0.79 41.97
N ILE A 173 9.91 -2.12 41.80
CA ILE A 173 10.22 -2.76 40.52
C ILE A 173 8.94 -3.38 39.95
N THR A 174 8.51 -2.94 38.76
CA THR A 174 7.33 -3.49 38.13
C THR A 174 7.72 -4.37 36.95
N ILE A 175 7.35 -5.64 37.02
CA ILE A 175 7.47 -6.61 35.90
C ILE A 175 6.11 -6.67 35.20
N VAL A 176 6.07 -6.50 33.87
CA VAL A 176 4.81 -6.57 33.11
C VAL A 176 4.91 -7.64 32.02
N GLY A 177 4.08 -8.67 32.13
CA GLY A 177 4.08 -9.75 31.15
C GLY A 177 3.11 -10.88 31.47
N ARG A 178 3.03 -11.84 30.55
CA ARG A 178 2.28 -13.09 30.79
C ARG A 178 3.07 -14.00 31.72
N LEU A 179 2.37 -14.73 32.60
CA LEU A 179 2.98 -15.74 33.46
C LEU A 179 3.00 -17.14 32.81
N THR A 180 2.75 -17.23 31.53
CA THR A 180 2.70 -18.50 30.75
C THR A 180 3.70 -18.47 29.61
N GLY A 181 4.18 -19.66 29.20
CA GLY A 181 5.14 -19.80 28.12
C GLY A 181 6.51 -19.16 28.40
N PRO A 182 7.27 -18.74 27.37
CA PRO A 182 8.62 -18.18 27.57
C PRO A 182 8.65 -16.94 28.48
N LYS A 183 7.64 -16.05 28.42
CA LYS A 183 7.55 -14.89 29.32
C LYS A 183 7.29 -15.29 30.77
N GLY A 184 6.52 -16.36 31.00
CA GLY A 184 6.33 -16.94 32.33
C GLY A 184 7.63 -17.52 32.88
N GLU A 185 8.40 -18.21 32.06
CA GLU A 185 9.73 -18.72 32.46
C GLU A 185 10.70 -17.59 32.79
N LEU A 186 10.74 -16.57 31.94
CA LEU A 186 11.54 -15.37 32.19
C LEU A 186 11.15 -14.71 33.53
N CYS A 187 9.86 -14.47 33.77
CA CYS A 187 9.38 -13.86 35.01
C CYS A 187 9.74 -14.71 36.24
N PHE A 188 9.59 -16.03 36.13
CA PHE A 188 9.96 -16.94 37.23
C PHE A 188 11.43 -16.81 37.59
N ARG A 189 12.32 -16.87 36.59
CA ARG A 189 13.78 -16.78 36.82
C ARG A 189 14.20 -15.39 37.34
N LEU A 190 13.52 -14.30 36.91
CA LEU A 190 13.76 -12.97 37.47
C LEU A 190 13.47 -12.92 38.96
N LEU A 191 12.34 -13.51 39.41
CA LEU A 191 11.95 -13.55 40.82
C LEU A 191 12.83 -14.47 41.68
N ASP A 192 13.25 -15.60 41.10
CA ASP A 192 14.00 -16.66 41.81
C ASP A 192 15.51 -16.40 41.89
N GLU A 193 16.09 -15.88 40.79
CA GLU A 193 17.55 -15.84 40.63
C GLU A 193 18.13 -14.40 40.64
N CYS A 194 17.33 -13.35 40.30
CA CYS A 194 17.88 -12.05 39.94
C CYS A 194 17.47 -10.90 40.85
N LEU A 195 16.31 -10.99 41.53
CA LEU A 195 15.75 -9.90 42.32
C LEU A 195 15.80 -10.20 43.81
N ASP A 196 16.31 -9.24 44.60
CA ASP A 196 16.20 -9.30 46.06
C ASP A 196 14.81 -8.83 46.49
N LEU A 197 13.92 -9.80 46.77
CA LEU A 197 12.52 -9.52 47.14
C LEU A 197 12.38 -8.91 48.55
N GLU A 198 13.42 -8.97 49.38
CA GLU A 198 13.44 -8.27 50.68
C GLU A 198 13.81 -6.79 50.50
N GLN A 199 14.71 -6.50 49.58
CA GLN A 199 15.20 -5.14 49.32
C GLN A 199 14.22 -4.33 48.49
N TYR A 200 13.48 -4.95 47.53
CA TYR A 200 12.62 -4.27 46.55
C TYR A 200 11.13 -4.57 46.76
N ASP A 201 10.24 -3.60 46.52
CA ASP A 201 8.80 -3.84 46.35
C ASP A 201 8.54 -4.32 44.90
N VAL A 202 8.47 -5.65 44.70
CA VAL A 202 8.30 -6.22 43.37
C VAL A 202 6.83 -6.44 43.05
N ARG A 203 6.39 -5.86 41.93
CA ARG A 203 5.01 -5.94 41.40
C ARG A 203 4.99 -6.63 40.07
N VAL A 204 4.17 -7.68 39.95
CA VAL A 204 4.03 -8.45 38.68
C VAL A 204 2.66 -8.20 38.08
N LEU A 205 2.60 -7.32 37.08
CA LEU A 205 1.36 -7.05 36.32
C LEU A 205 1.16 -8.11 35.24
N THR A 206 0.03 -8.79 35.30
CA THR A 206 -0.30 -9.84 34.33
C THR A 206 -1.80 -9.88 34.04
N GLY A 207 -2.15 -10.18 32.78
CA GLY A 207 -3.51 -10.50 32.35
C GLY A 207 -3.78 -12.01 32.27
N SER A 208 -2.78 -12.85 32.57
CA SER A 208 -2.92 -14.32 32.58
C SER A 208 -3.22 -14.86 33.97
N ALA A 209 -3.79 -16.06 34.04
CA ALA A 209 -3.91 -16.77 35.29
C ALA A 209 -2.52 -17.06 35.89
N MET A 210 -2.41 -16.95 37.21
CA MET A 210 -1.18 -17.30 37.92
C MET A 210 -0.99 -18.82 37.93
N GLU A 211 0.17 -19.29 37.46
CA GLU A 211 0.54 -20.70 37.58
C GLU A 211 0.97 -21.03 39.00
N ALA A 212 0.69 -22.25 39.49
CA ALA A 212 0.99 -22.69 40.86
C ALA A 212 2.44 -22.47 41.29
N ARG A 213 3.40 -22.49 40.38
CA ARG A 213 4.82 -22.26 40.70
C ARG A 213 5.11 -20.85 41.20
N PHE A 214 4.24 -19.86 40.93
CA PHE A 214 4.42 -18.50 41.43
C PHE A 214 3.89 -18.30 42.86
N GLU A 215 3.11 -19.24 43.42
CA GLU A 215 2.57 -19.18 44.77
C GLU A 215 3.64 -19.04 45.85
N GLN A 216 4.85 -19.59 45.61
CA GLN A 216 5.98 -19.42 46.52
C GLN A 216 6.42 -17.98 46.74
N PHE A 217 6.16 -17.08 45.78
CA PHE A 217 6.50 -15.65 45.84
C PHE A 217 5.37 -14.77 46.42
N ALA A 218 4.19 -15.33 46.73
CA ALA A 218 2.99 -14.57 47.08
C ALA A 218 3.14 -13.66 48.34
N ASN A 219 4.07 -14.00 49.24
CA ASN A 219 4.37 -13.22 50.43
C ASN A 219 5.49 -12.18 50.22
N GLN A 220 6.22 -12.21 49.14
CA GLN A 220 7.41 -11.41 48.87
C GLN A 220 7.22 -10.48 47.67
N ALA A 221 6.35 -10.83 46.73
CA ALA A 221 6.00 -10.02 45.56
C ALA A 221 4.49 -9.87 45.44
N SER A 222 4.04 -8.76 44.90
CA SER A 222 2.61 -8.52 44.66
C SER A 222 2.18 -8.88 43.25
N PHE A 223 0.99 -9.51 43.11
CA PHE A 223 0.40 -9.91 41.86
C PHE A 223 -0.99 -9.24 41.69
N PRO A 224 -1.05 -7.93 41.40
CA PRO A 224 -2.32 -7.20 41.34
C PRO A 224 -3.24 -7.62 40.19
N GLY A 225 -2.77 -8.49 39.28
CA GLY A 225 -3.54 -8.96 38.17
C GLY A 225 -3.64 -7.96 37.02
N TYR A 226 -4.78 -7.96 36.32
CA TYR A 226 -5.02 -7.07 35.19
C TYR A 226 -5.42 -5.66 35.65
N THR A 227 -4.86 -4.64 35.00
CA THR A 227 -5.27 -3.24 35.18
C THR A 227 -5.59 -2.59 33.83
N ASN A 228 -6.57 -1.67 33.84
CA ASN A 228 -6.85 -0.83 32.66
C ASN A 228 -5.98 0.44 32.64
N ASP A 229 -5.42 0.85 33.79
CA ASP A 229 -4.55 2.02 33.93
C ASP A 229 -3.09 1.59 34.13
N VAL A 230 -2.50 1.07 33.08
CA VAL A 230 -1.09 0.66 33.05
C VAL A 230 -0.19 1.86 33.24
N ALA A 231 -0.54 3.03 32.68
CA ALA A 231 0.26 4.25 32.78
C ALA A 231 0.45 4.70 34.24
N GLN A 232 -0.60 4.64 35.08
CA GLN A 232 -0.51 4.98 36.49
C GLN A 232 0.48 4.07 37.23
N VAL A 233 0.43 2.77 36.97
CA VAL A 233 1.34 1.82 37.63
C VAL A 233 2.78 2.04 37.17
N LEU A 234 3.02 2.24 35.89
CA LEU A 234 4.35 2.52 35.37
C LEU A 234 4.94 3.80 35.97
N ARG A 235 4.15 4.87 36.07
CA ARG A 235 4.59 6.14 36.70
C ARG A 235 5.00 6.01 38.14
N GLN A 236 4.46 5.05 38.90
CA GLN A 236 4.81 4.79 40.29
C GLN A 236 6.06 3.92 40.46
N SER A 237 6.60 3.35 39.40
CA SER A 237 7.73 2.43 39.42
C SER A 237 9.06 3.20 39.39
N ASP A 238 10.05 2.76 40.17
CA ASP A 238 11.43 3.23 40.08
C ASP A 238 12.18 2.52 38.92
N LEU A 239 11.81 1.27 38.63
CA LEU A 239 12.32 0.49 37.50
C LEU A 239 11.19 -0.35 36.91
N VAL A 240 11.10 -0.40 35.60
CA VAL A 240 10.19 -1.32 34.88
C VAL A 240 10.99 -2.37 34.14
N ILE A 241 10.60 -3.64 34.28
CA ILE A 241 11.16 -4.77 33.54
C ILE A 241 10.12 -5.28 32.55
N GLY A 242 10.45 -5.29 31.28
CA GLY A 242 9.55 -5.78 30.25
C GLY A 242 10.09 -5.60 28.83
N ALA A 243 9.30 -5.99 27.84
CA ALA A 243 9.68 -5.96 26.43
C ALA A 243 8.55 -5.46 25.55
N GLY A 244 8.85 -5.21 24.28
CA GLY A 244 7.87 -4.77 23.30
C GLY A 244 7.10 -3.54 23.76
N ARG A 245 5.78 -3.60 23.67
CA ARG A 245 4.89 -2.47 24.00
C ARG A 245 5.10 -1.92 25.43
N VAL A 246 5.31 -2.78 26.41
CA VAL A 246 5.51 -2.39 27.81
C VAL A 246 6.76 -1.55 27.99
N ALA A 247 7.87 -1.93 27.37
CA ALA A 247 9.09 -1.14 27.41
C ALA A 247 8.88 0.26 26.82
N MET A 248 8.21 0.35 25.68
CA MET A 248 7.88 1.63 25.04
C MET A 248 6.99 2.51 25.93
N GLU A 249 5.93 1.94 26.51
CA GLU A 249 5.00 2.63 27.41
C GLU A 249 5.72 3.16 28.68
N SER A 250 6.64 2.37 29.21
CA SER A 250 7.46 2.75 30.35
C SER A 250 8.41 3.91 30.04
N LEU A 251 9.11 3.83 28.91
CA LEU A 251 10.02 4.87 28.42
C LEU A 251 9.27 6.18 28.14
N LEU A 252 8.04 6.10 27.61
CA LEU A 252 7.16 7.26 27.43
C LEU A 252 6.73 7.88 28.78
N CYS A 253 6.54 7.08 29.84
CA CYS A 253 6.29 7.58 31.19
C CYS A 253 7.55 8.18 31.83
N GLY A 254 8.69 8.19 31.17
CA GLY A 254 9.97 8.67 31.66
C GLY A 254 10.61 7.76 32.71
N ARG A 255 10.24 6.47 32.72
CA ARG A 255 10.77 5.51 33.72
C ARG A 255 11.99 4.76 33.19
N PRO A 256 13.01 4.56 34.06
CA PRO A 256 14.09 3.62 33.77
C PRO A 256 13.50 2.26 33.38
N THR A 257 13.96 1.68 32.29
CA THR A 257 13.39 0.46 31.76
C THR A 257 14.48 -0.55 31.44
N LEU A 258 14.44 -1.70 32.09
CA LEU A 258 15.26 -2.87 31.78
C LEU A 258 14.51 -3.69 30.73
N ALA A 259 14.97 -3.62 29.49
CA ALA A 259 14.33 -4.33 28.40
C ALA A 259 14.82 -5.76 28.31
N ILE A 260 13.94 -6.69 28.67
CA ILE A 260 14.17 -8.14 28.57
C ILE A 260 12.94 -8.77 27.92
N GLY A 261 13.13 -9.41 26.78
CA GLY A 261 12.07 -10.08 26.03
C GLY A 261 12.16 -11.60 26.03
N GLU A 262 11.36 -12.25 25.19
CA GLU A 262 11.36 -13.71 25.04
C GLU A 262 12.67 -14.25 24.44
N ALA A 263 13.42 -13.43 23.72
CA ALA A 263 14.61 -13.84 23.01
C ALA A 263 15.90 -13.40 23.70
N ILE A 264 16.05 -12.11 23.99
CA ILE A 264 17.31 -11.52 24.46
C ILE A 264 17.05 -10.49 25.57
N SER A 265 18.09 -10.23 26.37
CA SER A 265 18.20 -9.07 27.26
C SER A 265 18.96 -7.96 26.53
N ILE A 266 18.38 -6.75 26.52
CA ILE A 266 19.01 -5.55 25.97
C ILE A 266 19.76 -4.78 27.07
N GLY A 267 19.34 -4.95 28.32
CA GLY A 267 19.79 -4.14 29.45
C GLY A 267 18.90 -2.91 29.70
N VAL A 268 19.34 -2.03 30.60
CA VAL A 268 18.67 -0.75 30.84
C VAL A 268 18.81 0.13 29.61
N ILE A 269 17.67 0.64 29.12
CA ILE A 269 17.62 1.41 27.87
C ILE A 269 18.24 2.80 28.05
N ASP A 270 19.20 3.10 27.19
CA ASP A 270 19.85 4.39 27.03
C ASP A 270 20.04 4.73 25.53
N GLN A 271 20.65 5.88 25.21
CA GLN A 271 20.86 6.30 23.82
C GLN A 271 21.73 5.31 23.01
N ASN A 272 22.65 4.57 23.66
CA ASN A 272 23.60 3.69 22.99
C ASN A 272 22.95 2.38 22.51
N ASN A 273 21.98 1.84 23.27
CA ASN A 273 21.32 0.58 22.96
C ASN A 273 19.90 0.75 22.37
N LEU A 274 19.36 1.98 22.34
CA LEU A 274 18.00 2.24 21.85
C LEU A 274 17.74 1.71 20.43
N SER A 275 18.66 1.93 19.51
CA SER A 275 18.52 1.44 18.12
C SER A 275 18.40 -0.08 18.06
N HIS A 276 19.22 -0.79 18.84
CA HIS A 276 19.15 -2.25 18.94
C HIS A 276 17.86 -2.72 19.63
N ALA A 277 17.42 -2.02 20.69
CA ALA A 277 16.16 -2.32 21.36
C ALA A 277 14.96 -2.19 20.39
N MET A 278 14.89 -1.11 19.62
CA MET A 278 13.84 -0.88 18.63
C MET A 278 13.87 -1.95 17.52
N ALA A 279 15.06 -2.30 17.02
CA ALA A 279 15.24 -3.29 15.98
C ALA A 279 14.77 -4.70 16.39
N THR A 280 14.84 -5.04 17.69
CA THR A 280 14.48 -6.35 18.25
C THR A 280 13.13 -6.35 18.98
N ASN A 281 12.34 -5.28 18.84
CA ASN A 281 11.11 -5.07 19.62
C ASN A 281 11.36 -5.21 21.12
N PHE A 282 12.41 -4.56 21.61
CA PHE A 282 12.85 -4.53 23.01
C PHE A 282 13.14 -5.92 23.60
N GLY A 283 13.79 -6.77 22.79
CA GLY A 283 14.24 -8.10 23.20
C GLY A 283 13.22 -9.23 22.96
N ASP A 284 12.01 -8.93 22.46
CA ASP A 284 11.03 -9.98 22.12
C ASP A 284 11.42 -10.77 20.85
N ILE A 285 12.24 -10.19 19.98
CA ILE A 285 12.60 -10.78 18.70
C ILE A 285 14.11 -11.03 18.64
N GLY A 286 14.47 -12.31 18.48
CA GLY A 286 15.85 -12.76 18.35
C GLY A 286 15.91 -14.15 17.71
N PRO A 287 17.10 -14.69 17.41
CA PRO A 287 17.25 -15.98 16.74
C PRO A 287 16.80 -17.16 17.63
N ASN A 288 17.07 -17.09 18.93
CA ASN A 288 16.75 -18.11 19.92
C ASN A 288 15.79 -17.57 20.98
N ILE A 289 15.04 -18.46 21.61
CA ILE A 289 14.18 -18.12 22.76
C ILE A 289 15.02 -18.30 24.04
N LEU A 290 14.91 -17.34 24.96
CA LEU A 290 15.62 -17.32 26.26
C LEU A 290 17.16 -17.38 26.11
N ASP A 291 17.69 -16.72 25.11
CA ASP A 291 19.13 -16.50 24.92
C ASP A 291 19.59 -15.31 25.81
N ILE A 292 19.46 -15.50 27.15
CA ILE A 292 19.62 -14.46 28.14
C ILE A 292 20.71 -14.91 29.15
N ASP A 293 21.70 -14.05 29.36
CA ASP A 293 22.63 -14.16 30.48
C ASP A 293 22.01 -13.59 31.76
N PHE A 294 21.47 -14.46 32.59
CA PHE A 294 20.84 -14.09 33.85
C PHE A 294 21.83 -13.60 34.91
N SER A 295 23.11 -13.95 34.80
CA SER A 295 24.14 -13.57 35.78
C SER A 295 24.40 -12.05 35.81
N SER A 296 24.13 -11.34 34.73
CA SER A 296 24.31 -9.90 34.60
C SER A 296 23.09 -9.06 35.01
N ILE A 297 21.92 -9.69 35.17
CA ILE A 297 20.64 -8.99 35.36
C ILE A 297 20.61 -8.19 36.67
N ALA A 298 21.15 -8.71 37.76
CA ALA A 298 21.21 -8.02 39.06
C ALA A 298 21.96 -6.68 38.94
N GLN A 299 23.06 -6.62 38.20
CA GLN A 299 23.81 -5.40 37.96
C GLN A 299 23.02 -4.41 37.08
N GLU A 300 22.31 -4.88 36.08
CA GLU A 300 21.42 -4.02 35.27
C GLU A 300 20.25 -3.48 36.10
N VAL A 301 19.71 -4.23 37.06
CA VAL A 301 18.69 -3.75 38.01
C VAL A 301 19.24 -2.59 38.84
N GLU A 302 20.43 -2.74 39.45
CA GLU A 302 21.08 -1.68 40.22
C GLU A 302 21.35 -0.43 39.36
N LYS A 303 21.87 -0.65 38.12
CA LYS A 303 22.07 0.41 37.12
C LYS A 303 20.77 1.17 36.84
N GLY A 304 19.66 0.46 36.64
CA GLY A 304 18.34 1.06 36.39
C GLY A 304 17.83 1.86 37.59
N LEU A 305 17.93 1.32 38.81
CA LEU A 305 17.51 1.98 40.04
C LEU A 305 18.39 3.17 40.41
N SER A 306 19.62 3.26 39.95
CA SER A 306 20.49 4.43 40.12
C SER A 306 20.05 5.64 39.27
N GLN A 307 19.20 5.45 38.30
CA GLN A 307 18.68 6.49 37.41
C GLN A 307 17.33 6.98 37.92
N PRO A 308 17.15 8.29 38.23
CA PRO A 308 15.87 8.80 38.70
C PRO A 308 14.78 8.82 37.60
N SER A 309 15.19 8.88 36.35
CA SER A 309 14.31 8.90 35.19
C SER A 309 15.02 8.37 33.95
N CYS A 310 14.26 7.99 32.96
CA CYS A 310 14.77 7.73 31.61
C CYS A 310 15.35 9.02 31.00
N ASP A 311 16.35 8.87 30.13
CA ASP A 311 16.90 9.97 29.34
C ASP A 311 15.79 10.62 28.49
N PRO A 312 15.56 11.95 28.57
CA PRO A 312 14.57 12.63 27.75
C PRO A 312 14.70 12.40 26.25
N ALA A 313 15.94 12.27 25.73
CA ALA A 313 16.17 12.00 24.32
C ALA A 313 15.66 10.60 23.90
N VAL A 314 15.73 9.61 24.78
CA VAL A 314 15.15 8.28 24.57
C VAL A 314 13.63 8.38 24.54
N THR A 315 13.02 9.08 25.51
CA THR A 315 11.57 9.30 25.57
C THR A 315 11.05 9.98 24.29
N GLU A 316 11.73 11.03 23.83
CA GLU A 316 11.39 11.73 22.61
C GLU A 316 11.52 10.83 21.37
N ALA A 317 12.58 10.06 21.27
CA ALA A 317 12.79 9.12 20.16
C ALA A 317 11.68 8.04 20.13
N ILE A 318 11.26 7.51 21.27
CA ILE A 318 10.13 6.58 21.36
C ILE A 318 8.83 7.28 20.93
N GLY A 319 8.57 8.50 21.39
CA GLY A 319 7.42 9.28 20.97
C GLY A 319 7.35 9.43 19.45
N ASN A 320 8.45 9.85 18.82
CA ASN A 320 8.51 10.07 17.38
C ASN A 320 8.34 8.78 16.55
N ASN A 321 8.90 7.65 16.98
CA ASN A 321 8.90 6.40 16.24
C ASN A 321 7.65 5.52 16.46
N TYR A 322 6.94 5.70 17.56
CA TYR A 322 5.81 4.85 17.94
C TYR A 322 4.49 5.60 18.11
N ASP A 323 4.45 6.91 17.82
CA ASP A 323 3.19 7.66 17.84
C ASP A 323 2.14 7.04 16.93
N LEU A 324 0.95 6.80 17.49
CA LEU A 324 -0.12 6.09 16.80
C LEU A 324 -0.58 6.82 15.53
N GLU A 325 -0.68 8.17 15.56
CA GLU A 325 -1.13 8.94 14.41
C GLU A 325 -0.14 8.86 13.26
N ASN A 326 1.17 8.87 13.55
CA ASN A 326 2.24 8.71 12.57
C ASN A 326 2.21 7.29 11.98
N ILE A 327 2.06 6.26 12.81
CA ILE A 327 1.98 4.86 12.35
C ILE A 327 0.74 4.64 11.48
N VAL A 328 -0.42 5.18 11.87
CA VAL A 328 -1.65 5.06 11.06
C VAL A 328 -1.48 5.78 9.73
N SER A 329 -0.85 6.95 9.69
CA SER A 329 -0.56 7.68 8.45
C SER A 329 0.35 6.89 7.52
N GLN A 330 1.38 6.23 8.06
CA GLN A 330 2.26 5.32 7.30
C GLN A 330 1.48 4.13 6.74
N VAL A 331 0.65 3.47 7.56
CA VAL A 331 -0.18 2.33 7.13
C VAL A 331 -1.17 2.74 6.04
N GLU A 332 -1.79 3.91 6.18
CA GLU A 332 -2.72 4.46 5.20
C GLU A 332 -2.03 4.77 3.86
N SER A 333 -0.81 5.34 3.89
CA SER A 333 0.02 5.53 2.70
C SER A 333 0.34 4.21 2.00
N VAL A 334 0.74 3.17 2.77
CA VAL A 334 0.97 1.83 2.18
C VAL A 334 -0.30 1.26 1.55
N TYR A 335 -1.47 1.47 2.13
CA TYR A 335 -2.73 1.03 1.53
C TYR A 335 -3.00 1.72 0.19
N GLN A 336 -2.80 3.04 0.14
CA GLN A 336 -2.94 3.82 -1.08
C GLN A 336 -1.98 3.33 -2.16
N ASP A 337 -0.70 3.16 -1.83
CA ASP A 337 0.33 2.68 -2.75
C ASP A 337 0.00 1.30 -3.33
N VAL A 338 -0.46 0.37 -2.49
CA VAL A 338 -0.83 -0.99 -2.93
C VAL A 338 -2.05 -0.97 -3.85
N VAL A 339 -3.06 -0.17 -3.53
CA VAL A 339 -4.26 -0.01 -4.36
C VAL A 339 -3.90 0.63 -5.71
N ILE A 340 -3.12 1.70 -5.69
CA ILE A 340 -2.67 2.41 -6.90
C ILE A 340 -1.80 1.50 -7.78
N SER A 341 -0.80 0.84 -7.20
CA SER A 341 0.08 -0.07 -7.93
C SER A 341 -0.69 -1.19 -8.62
N LYS A 342 -1.74 -1.69 -7.97
CA LYS A 342 -2.57 -2.72 -8.56
C LYS A 342 -3.41 -2.20 -9.72
N LEU A 343 -4.05 -1.03 -9.57
CA LEU A 343 -4.79 -0.38 -10.64
C LEU A 343 -3.88 -0.12 -11.84
N GLN A 344 -2.68 0.39 -11.62
CA GLN A 344 -1.70 0.70 -12.65
C GLN A 344 -1.23 -0.55 -13.42
N LYS A 345 -1.05 -1.68 -12.73
CA LYS A 345 -0.57 -2.92 -13.33
C LYS A 345 -1.61 -3.61 -14.22
N GLU A 346 -2.89 -3.42 -13.94
CA GLU A 346 -3.99 -4.12 -14.60
C GLU A 346 -4.78 -3.24 -15.60
N MET A 347 -4.47 -1.93 -15.67
CA MET A 347 -5.24 -0.98 -16.48
C MET A 347 -4.75 -0.97 -17.95
N PRO A 348 -5.54 -1.48 -18.91
CA PRO A 348 -5.22 -1.37 -20.32
C PRO A 348 -5.41 0.06 -20.81
N ILE A 349 -4.45 0.59 -21.54
CA ILE A 349 -4.52 1.88 -22.23
C ILE A 349 -4.66 1.60 -23.74
N LEU A 350 -5.85 1.82 -24.27
CA LEU A 350 -6.19 1.53 -25.66
C LEU A 350 -5.87 2.74 -26.54
N MET A 351 -5.24 2.50 -27.68
CA MET A 351 -4.85 3.54 -28.63
C MET A 351 -5.64 3.38 -29.92
N TYR A 352 -6.44 4.39 -30.26
CA TYR A 352 -7.18 4.57 -31.51
C TYR A 352 -6.65 5.81 -32.24
N HIS A 353 -7.13 6.07 -33.48
CA HIS A 353 -6.85 7.28 -34.24
C HIS A 353 -8.13 7.76 -34.95
N ARG A 354 -8.49 7.18 -36.08
CA ARG A 354 -9.61 7.58 -36.90
C ARG A 354 -10.83 6.68 -36.77
N PHE A 355 -12.01 7.27 -36.92
CA PHE A 355 -13.30 6.58 -36.95
C PHE A 355 -13.97 6.80 -38.31
N ILE A 356 -14.42 5.74 -38.96
CA ILE A 356 -15.03 5.82 -40.28
C ILE A 356 -16.45 5.24 -40.27
N ASP A 357 -17.35 5.87 -41.02
CA ASP A 357 -18.74 5.46 -41.19
C ASP A 357 -19.00 4.80 -42.54
N ASN A 358 -18.06 4.92 -43.49
CA ASN A 358 -18.13 4.32 -44.79
C ASN A 358 -16.74 3.96 -45.37
N GLU A 359 -16.72 3.07 -46.36
CA GLU A 359 -15.51 2.54 -47.00
C GLU A 359 -14.68 3.62 -47.73
N ALA A 360 -15.30 4.70 -48.22
CA ALA A 360 -14.61 5.75 -48.98
C ALA A 360 -13.67 6.57 -48.07
N LYS A 361 -13.94 6.59 -46.76
CA LYS A 361 -13.12 7.27 -45.74
C LYS A 361 -11.93 6.44 -45.25
N LYS A 362 -11.70 5.23 -45.82
CA LYS A 362 -10.50 4.44 -45.51
C LYS A 362 -9.25 5.14 -46.01
N GLY A 363 -8.25 5.16 -45.14
CA GLY A 363 -6.90 5.60 -45.47
C GLY A 363 -6.02 4.43 -45.92
N THR A 364 -4.90 4.77 -46.55
CA THR A 364 -3.82 3.83 -46.88
C THR A 364 -2.85 3.67 -45.73
N ARG A 365 -2.73 4.71 -44.91
CA ARG A 365 -1.91 4.80 -43.70
C ARG A 365 -2.76 5.08 -42.46
N GLY A 366 -2.14 4.83 -41.34
CA GLY A 366 -2.74 5.07 -40.05
C GLY A 366 -3.83 4.05 -39.66
N PRO A 367 -4.01 3.83 -38.37
CA PRO A 367 -5.06 2.96 -37.85
C PRO A 367 -6.41 3.67 -37.87
N TYR A 368 -7.39 3.12 -38.54
CA TYR A 368 -8.79 3.53 -38.48
C TYR A 368 -9.67 2.39 -37.99
N ILE A 369 -10.87 2.68 -37.54
CA ILE A 369 -11.87 1.68 -37.16
C ILE A 369 -13.25 2.08 -37.68
N ASP A 370 -14.00 1.09 -38.17
CA ASP A 370 -15.42 1.28 -38.48
C ASP A 370 -16.20 1.66 -37.21
N ILE A 371 -17.05 2.68 -37.31
CA ILE A 371 -17.78 3.24 -36.16
C ILE A 371 -18.72 2.21 -35.49
N LYS A 372 -19.30 1.29 -36.28
CA LYS A 372 -20.16 0.23 -35.74
C LYS A 372 -19.33 -0.82 -34.99
N LEU A 373 -18.09 -1.04 -35.43
CA LEU A 373 -17.16 -1.93 -34.73
C LEU A 373 -16.67 -1.27 -33.43
N PHE A 374 -16.38 0.03 -33.45
CA PHE A 374 -16.07 0.80 -32.24
C PHE A 374 -17.22 0.74 -31.23
N GLU A 375 -18.46 0.91 -31.67
CA GLU A 375 -19.63 0.78 -30.79
C GLU A 375 -19.71 -0.62 -30.15
N LYS A 376 -19.40 -1.70 -30.90
CA LYS A 376 -19.31 -3.06 -30.34
C LYS A 376 -18.20 -3.18 -29.29
N HIS A 377 -17.09 -2.45 -29.45
CA HIS A 377 -16.03 -2.38 -28.45
C HIS A 377 -16.52 -1.75 -27.16
N LEU A 378 -17.21 -0.60 -27.24
CA LEU A 378 -17.78 0.08 -26.05
C LEU A 378 -18.83 -0.80 -25.36
N GLN A 379 -19.71 -1.47 -26.12
CA GLN A 379 -20.69 -2.43 -25.59
C GLN A 379 -20.02 -3.58 -24.82
N LEU A 380 -18.92 -4.13 -25.38
CA LEU A 380 -18.15 -5.19 -24.71
C LEU A 380 -17.55 -4.69 -23.40
N LEU A 381 -16.88 -3.54 -23.40
CA LEU A 381 -16.28 -2.97 -22.21
C LEU A 381 -17.34 -2.71 -21.13
N LYS A 382 -18.50 -2.18 -21.50
CA LYS A 382 -19.64 -1.97 -20.58
C LYS A 382 -20.15 -3.28 -19.97
N ARG A 383 -20.33 -4.34 -20.80
CA ARG A 383 -20.73 -5.67 -20.33
C ARG A 383 -19.72 -6.31 -19.39
N LEU A 384 -18.44 -6.06 -19.60
CA LEU A 384 -17.36 -6.59 -18.76
C LEU A 384 -17.19 -5.78 -17.46
N GLY A 385 -17.99 -4.72 -17.25
CA GLY A 385 -17.95 -3.89 -16.06
C GLY A 385 -16.74 -2.95 -15.99
N PHE A 386 -16.16 -2.58 -17.15
CA PHE A 386 -15.11 -1.58 -17.20
C PHE A 386 -15.66 -0.17 -17.01
N GLU A 387 -14.88 0.67 -16.32
CA GLU A 387 -15.04 2.12 -16.21
C GLU A 387 -13.83 2.81 -16.84
N SER A 388 -14.06 3.91 -17.55
CA SER A 388 -12.97 4.66 -18.17
C SER A 388 -12.40 5.68 -17.21
N LEU A 389 -11.09 5.88 -17.27
CA LEU A 389 -10.34 6.96 -16.62
C LEU A 389 -9.58 7.74 -17.69
N THR A 390 -9.26 8.99 -17.38
CA THR A 390 -8.31 9.81 -18.12
C THR A 390 -7.03 9.99 -17.30
N PHE A 391 -6.01 10.63 -17.86
CA PHE A 391 -4.81 10.98 -17.11
C PHE A 391 -5.08 12.10 -16.09
N GLU A 392 -6.01 13.04 -16.38
CA GLU A 392 -6.50 14.01 -15.38
C GLU A 392 -7.13 13.31 -14.17
N ASP A 393 -8.00 12.31 -14.42
CA ASP A 393 -8.60 11.51 -13.34
C ASP A 393 -7.51 10.80 -12.52
N PHE A 394 -6.44 10.34 -13.18
CA PHE A 394 -5.36 9.58 -12.56
C PHE A 394 -4.35 10.47 -11.81
N ALA A 395 -4.11 11.70 -12.25
CA ALA A 395 -3.31 12.70 -11.54
C ALA A 395 -4.00 13.20 -10.26
N ASN A 396 -5.33 13.15 -10.21
CA ASN A 396 -6.10 13.64 -9.07
C ASN A 396 -6.12 12.60 -7.94
N LYS A 397 -5.35 12.84 -6.87
CA LYS A 397 -5.30 11.94 -5.68
C LYS A 397 -6.68 11.64 -5.11
N GLY A 398 -7.56 12.63 -4.99
CA GLY A 398 -8.91 12.43 -4.47
C GLY A 398 -9.78 11.52 -5.36
N THR A 399 -9.54 11.49 -6.67
CA THR A 399 -10.19 10.53 -7.58
C THR A 399 -9.66 9.13 -7.36
N ILE A 400 -8.33 8.96 -7.32
CA ILE A 400 -7.67 7.67 -7.09
C ILE A 400 -8.12 7.03 -5.78
N GLU A 401 -8.20 7.80 -4.70
CA GLU A 401 -8.64 7.31 -3.38
C GLU A 401 -10.08 6.77 -3.37
N ARG A 402 -10.93 7.25 -4.27
CA ARG A 402 -12.34 6.80 -4.41
C ARG A 402 -12.50 5.61 -5.36
N LEU A 403 -11.47 5.26 -6.12
CA LEU A 403 -11.55 4.12 -7.04
C LEU A 403 -11.80 2.83 -6.26
N ASN A 404 -12.67 2.00 -6.80
CA ASN A 404 -12.92 0.67 -6.26
C ASN A 404 -11.97 -0.33 -6.91
N PRO A 405 -10.96 -0.89 -6.19
CA PRO A 405 -9.98 -1.81 -6.77
C PRO A 405 -10.59 -3.15 -7.24
N ASN A 406 -11.86 -3.42 -6.92
CA ASN A 406 -12.59 -4.59 -7.43
C ASN A 406 -13.28 -4.33 -8.78
N LYS A 407 -13.28 -3.08 -9.26
CA LYS A 407 -13.73 -2.72 -10.60
C LYS A 407 -12.58 -2.80 -11.59
N ARG A 408 -12.93 -2.89 -12.86
CA ARG A 408 -11.97 -2.87 -13.96
C ARG A 408 -11.95 -1.47 -14.57
N TYR A 409 -10.76 -0.92 -14.69
CA TYR A 409 -10.56 0.38 -15.31
C TYR A 409 -9.79 0.24 -16.61
N PHE A 410 -9.99 1.16 -17.53
CA PHE A 410 -9.21 1.31 -18.76
C PHE A 410 -9.08 2.78 -19.12
N MET A 411 -8.07 3.11 -19.91
CA MET A 411 -7.99 4.39 -20.60
C MET A 411 -8.22 4.18 -22.10
N LEU A 412 -8.95 5.09 -22.70
CA LEU A 412 -9.12 5.18 -24.14
C LEU A 412 -8.37 6.42 -24.62
N THR A 413 -7.37 6.23 -25.47
CA THR A 413 -6.61 7.32 -26.06
C THR A 413 -6.83 7.34 -27.57
N VAL A 414 -6.84 8.55 -28.15
CA VAL A 414 -7.05 8.77 -29.58
C VAL A 414 -6.05 9.80 -30.04
N ASP A 415 -5.25 9.46 -31.05
CA ASP A 415 -4.17 10.33 -31.52
C ASP A 415 -4.60 11.17 -32.74
N ASP A 416 -3.81 12.20 -33.04
CA ASP A 416 -3.81 13.10 -34.18
C ASP A 416 -4.87 14.22 -34.11
N GLY A 417 -6.05 14.00 -33.51
CA GLY A 417 -7.09 15.01 -33.42
C GLY A 417 -7.93 15.17 -34.69
N PHE A 418 -8.27 14.09 -35.39
CA PHE A 418 -9.12 14.12 -36.59
C PHE A 418 -10.55 14.61 -36.30
N VAL A 419 -11.21 15.25 -37.29
CA VAL A 419 -12.60 15.73 -37.18
C VAL A 419 -13.56 14.57 -36.84
N ASP A 420 -13.31 13.36 -37.34
CA ASP A 420 -14.13 12.18 -37.03
C ASP A 420 -14.13 11.81 -35.53
N ASN A 421 -13.15 12.24 -34.75
CA ASN A 421 -13.15 12.08 -33.30
C ASN A 421 -14.28 12.90 -32.65
N TYR A 422 -14.53 14.12 -33.16
CA TYR A 422 -15.62 14.97 -32.71
C TYR A 422 -16.98 14.50 -33.25
N GLU A 423 -17.06 14.21 -34.54
CA GLU A 423 -18.33 13.90 -35.20
C GLU A 423 -18.86 12.49 -34.91
N LEU A 424 -18.01 11.50 -34.87
CA LEU A 424 -18.40 10.08 -34.78
C LEU A 424 -18.13 9.46 -33.40
N MET A 425 -16.95 9.70 -32.81
CA MET A 425 -16.56 9.05 -31.55
C MET A 425 -17.27 9.68 -30.35
N LEU A 426 -17.24 11.00 -30.20
CA LEU A 426 -17.77 11.70 -29.02
C LEU A 426 -19.25 11.36 -28.73
N PRO A 427 -20.18 11.31 -29.71
CA PRO A 427 -21.56 10.89 -29.47
C PRO A 427 -21.68 9.49 -28.85
N LEU A 428 -20.82 8.55 -29.27
CA LEU A 428 -20.82 7.19 -28.73
C LEU A 428 -20.24 7.15 -27.32
N LEU A 429 -19.20 7.92 -27.02
CA LEU A 429 -18.66 8.01 -25.68
C LEU A 429 -19.72 8.55 -24.70
N LYS A 430 -20.44 9.61 -25.09
CA LYS A 430 -21.59 10.15 -24.33
C LYS A 430 -22.68 9.09 -24.11
N LYS A 431 -23.05 8.35 -25.16
CA LYS A 431 -24.06 7.27 -25.11
C LYS A 431 -23.72 6.17 -24.11
N TYR A 432 -22.44 5.76 -24.03
CA TYR A 432 -22.00 4.67 -23.16
C TYR A 432 -21.46 5.14 -21.80
N GLY A 433 -21.29 6.46 -21.61
CA GLY A 433 -20.76 7.06 -20.38
C GLY A 433 -19.28 6.75 -20.18
N PHE A 434 -18.48 6.75 -21.26
CA PHE A 434 -17.05 6.58 -21.22
C PHE A 434 -16.32 7.88 -21.54
N LYS A 435 -15.15 8.06 -20.91
CA LYS A 435 -14.20 9.15 -21.17
C LYS A 435 -13.09 8.68 -22.09
N ALA A 436 -12.42 9.63 -22.76
CA ALA A 436 -11.23 9.41 -23.55
C ALA A 436 -10.22 10.56 -23.41
N VAL A 437 -8.96 10.29 -23.75
CA VAL A 437 -7.93 11.32 -23.96
C VAL A 437 -7.71 11.47 -25.47
N VAL A 438 -7.78 12.69 -25.97
CA VAL A 438 -7.50 12.97 -27.39
C VAL A 438 -6.23 13.81 -27.50
N TYR A 439 -5.22 13.25 -28.15
CA TYR A 439 -3.94 13.91 -28.40
C TYR A 439 -4.00 14.65 -29.73
N VAL A 440 -3.77 15.97 -29.69
CA VAL A 440 -4.08 16.86 -30.82
C VAL A 440 -2.82 17.50 -31.38
N VAL A 441 -2.66 17.39 -32.71
CA VAL A 441 -1.69 18.16 -33.50
C VAL A 441 -2.29 19.54 -33.80
N THR A 442 -1.54 20.64 -33.61
CA THR A 442 -2.08 21.99 -33.72
C THR A 442 -1.56 22.82 -34.90
N GLY A 443 -0.39 22.52 -35.42
CA GLY A 443 0.19 23.27 -36.54
C GLY A 443 -0.30 22.88 -37.91
N GLU A 444 -1.25 21.95 -38.03
CA GLU A 444 -1.74 21.40 -39.27
C GLU A 444 -3.29 21.42 -39.32
N THR A 445 -3.86 21.47 -40.53
CA THR A 445 -5.31 21.39 -40.72
C THR A 445 -5.79 20.06 -41.30
N TYR A 446 -4.87 19.21 -41.71
CA TYR A 446 -5.07 17.84 -42.20
C TYR A 446 -3.81 17.01 -41.90
N ASN A 447 -3.87 15.70 -42.08
CA ASN A 447 -2.78 14.77 -41.85
C ASN A 447 -1.62 14.91 -42.88
N ARG A 448 -1.00 16.10 -42.95
CA ARG A 448 0.08 16.42 -43.90
C ARG A 448 1.18 15.37 -43.87
N TRP A 449 1.59 14.91 -42.70
CA TRP A 449 2.65 13.90 -42.51
C TRP A 449 2.37 12.56 -43.18
N ASP A 450 1.08 12.19 -43.39
CA ASP A 450 0.71 10.97 -44.12
C ASP A 450 0.56 11.26 -45.63
N VAL A 451 0.02 12.43 -46.00
CA VAL A 451 -0.18 12.83 -47.40
C VAL A 451 1.14 13.01 -48.12
N GLU A 452 2.12 13.64 -47.45
CA GLU A 452 3.46 13.90 -48.00
C GLU A 452 4.45 12.76 -47.77
N ALA A 453 4.02 11.64 -47.22
CA ALA A 453 4.87 10.50 -47.00
C ALA A 453 5.46 9.96 -48.31
N SER A 454 6.78 9.71 -48.36
CA SER A 454 7.49 9.25 -49.57
C SER A 454 7.03 7.91 -50.06
N GLU A 455 6.56 7.02 -49.18
CA GLU A 455 6.04 5.71 -49.51
C GLU A 455 4.56 5.61 -49.12
N ASN A 456 3.70 5.14 -50.03
CA ASN A 456 2.27 4.96 -49.85
C ASN A 456 1.57 6.21 -49.24
N PRO A 457 1.56 7.39 -49.91
CA PRO A 457 0.92 8.58 -49.41
C PRO A 457 -0.59 8.34 -49.20
N ASP A 458 -1.14 8.98 -48.15
CA ASP A 458 -2.56 8.87 -47.82
C ASP A 458 -3.36 10.03 -48.47
N LYS A 459 -4.67 9.98 -48.31
CA LYS A 459 -5.58 11.09 -48.62
C LYS A 459 -5.53 12.14 -47.50
N PRO A 460 -5.82 13.40 -47.84
CA PRO A 460 -5.99 14.42 -46.82
C PRO A 460 -7.27 14.16 -46.02
N PHE A 461 -7.12 14.05 -44.69
CA PHE A 461 -8.21 13.94 -43.73
C PHE A 461 -8.15 15.16 -42.78
N PRO A 462 -9.25 15.90 -42.58
CA PRO A 462 -9.23 17.12 -41.79
C PRO A 462 -9.00 16.86 -40.32
N LEU A 463 -8.21 17.73 -39.67
CA LEU A 463 -8.08 17.83 -38.23
C LEU A 463 -9.10 18.78 -37.64
N MET A 464 -9.42 18.66 -36.36
CA MET A 464 -10.39 19.46 -35.64
C MET A 464 -9.99 20.94 -35.63
N SER A 465 -10.97 21.83 -35.77
CA SER A 465 -10.80 23.26 -35.53
C SER A 465 -10.67 23.56 -34.03
N ASN A 466 -10.17 24.74 -33.69
CA ASN A 466 -10.06 25.21 -32.31
C ASN A 466 -11.41 25.18 -31.57
N GLU A 467 -12.51 25.51 -32.27
CA GLU A 467 -13.87 25.44 -31.72
C GLU A 467 -14.29 24.00 -31.40
N GLN A 468 -13.94 23.04 -32.26
CA GLN A 468 -14.22 21.62 -32.02
C GLN A 468 -13.38 21.08 -30.87
N ILE A 469 -12.09 21.43 -30.78
CA ILE A 469 -11.21 21.07 -29.66
C ILE A 469 -11.78 21.60 -28.35
N LYS A 470 -12.18 22.88 -28.32
CA LYS A 470 -12.79 23.49 -27.14
C LYS A 470 -14.09 22.79 -26.74
N ALA A 471 -14.97 22.52 -27.70
CA ALA A 471 -16.23 21.82 -27.47
C ALA A 471 -16.03 20.38 -26.95
N MET A 472 -14.95 19.71 -27.40
CA MET A 472 -14.53 18.40 -26.87
C MET A 472 -14.11 18.51 -25.41
N ALA A 473 -13.23 19.45 -25.06
CA ALA A 473 -12.75 19.68 -23.69
C ALA A 473 -13.90 20.03 -22.72
N GLU A 474 -14.85 20.84 -23.17
CA GLU A 474 -16.03 21.26 -22.38
C GLU A 474 -17.10 20.17 -22.25
N SER A 475 -17.01 19.09 -23.04
CA SER A 475 -18.01 18.02 -23.04
C SER A 475 -18.12 17.23 -21.75
N GLY A 476 -17.11 17.26 -20.89
CA GLY A 476 -16.98 16.44 -19.67
C GLY A 476 -16.59 14.98 -19.93
N TYR A 477 -16.37 14.59 -21.18
CA TYR A 477 -15.99 13.22 -21.59
C TYR A 477 -14.58 13.13 -22.16
N ILE A 478 -13.97 14.26 -22.53
CA ILE A 478 -12.67 14.27 -23.21
C ILE A 478 -11.66 15.11 -22.44
N GLU A 479 -10.51 14.50 -22.16
CA GLU A 479 -9.26 15.18 -21.83
C GLU A 479 -8.52 15.47 -23.12
N ILE A 480 -8.01 16.70 -23.30
CA ILE A 480 -7.13 17.07 -24.41
C ILE A 480 -5.69 16.90 -23.96
N GLY A 481 -4.88 16.23 -24.77
CA GLY A 481 -3.44 16.05 -24.57
C GLY A 481 -2.63 16.58 -25.77
N GLY A 482 -1.32 16.80 -25.56
CA GLY A 482 -0.42 17.32 -26.58
C GLY A 482 0.07 16.23 -27.56
N HIS A 483 0.29 16.61 -28.84
CA HIS A 483 0.82 15.72 -29.88
C HIS A 483 1.74 16.43 -30.90
N THR A 484 2.50 17.41 -30.46
CA THR A 484 3.37 18.28 -31.26
C THR A 484 2.63 19.22 -32.22
N LEU A 485 3.36 20.16 -32.83
CA LEU A 485 2.80 21.06 -33.84
C LEU A 485 2.57 20.34 -35.17
N THR A 486 3.59 19.65 -35.70
CA THR A 486 3.63 19.18 -37.09
C THR A 486 3.78 17.65 -37.22
N HIS A 487 3.69 16.90 -36.11
CA HIS A 487 3.78 15.45 -36.07
C HIS A 487 5.10 14.86 -36.62
N PRO A 488 6.30 15.38 -36.22
CA PRO A 488 7.57 14.88 -36.71
C PRO A 488 8.04 13.60 -35.99
N PHE A 489 9.03 12.90 -36.57
CA PHE A 489 9.85 11.94 -35.83
C PHE A 489 10.78 12.70 -34.88
N LEU A 490 10.45 12.73 -33.59
CA LEU A 490 11.18 13.52 -32.58
C LEU A 490 12.65 13.11 -32.45
N SER A 491 12.95 11.81 -32.54
CA SER A 491 14.33 11.31 -32.43
C SER A 491 15.28 11.85 -33.52
N THR A 492 14.74 12.36 -34.63
CA THR A 492 15.51 12.93 -35.74
C THR A 492 15.81 14.41 -35.57
N LEU A 493 15.14 15.09 -34.61
CA LEU A 493 15.28 16.52 -34.36
C LEU A 493 16.30 16.81 -33.26
N SER A 494 16.90 18.01 -33.32
CA SER A 494 17.70 18.53 -32.22
C SER A 494 16.84 18.78 -30.98
N TYR A 495 17.45 18.88 -29.81
CA TYR A 495 16.77 19.21 -28.55
C TYR A 495 15.90 20.47 -28.67
N LYS A 496 16.44 21.54 -29.31
CA LYS A 496 15.75 22.81 -29.49
C LYS A 496 14.50 22.67 -30.37
N GLU A 497 14.61 21.90 -31.44
CA GLU A 497 13.47 21.65 -32.35
C GLU A 497 12.41 20.78 -31.66
N GLN A 498 12.82 19.71 -30.98
CA GLN A 498 11.88 18.89 -30.17
C GLN A 498 11.14 19.76 -29.14
N LYS A 499 11.87 20.61 -28.42
CA LYS A 499 11.29 21.50 -27.41
C LYS A 499 10.29 22.46 -28.04
N HIS A 500 10.62 23.06 -29.19
CA HIS A 500 9.71 23.95 -29.92
C HIS A 500 8.41 23.23 -30.32
N GLU A 501 8.50 22.05 -30.91
CA GLU A 501 7.37 21.23 -31.33
C GLU A 501 6.41 20.89 -30.17
N ILE A 502 6.96 20.54 -29.02
CA ILE A 502 6.17 20.12 -27.85
C ILE A 502 5.64 21.34 -27.08
N GLU A 503 6.47 22.36 -26.86
CA GLU A 503 6.11 23.55 -26.08
C GLU A 503 5.04 24.39 -26.76
N GLN A 504 5.21 24.67 -28.07
CA GLN A 504 4.22 25.48 -28.80
C GLN A 504 2.87 24.76 -28.88
N ASN A 505 2.84 23.47 -29.19
CA ASN A 505 1.63 22.68 -29.16
C ASN A 505 0.93 22.75 -27.78
N LYS A 506 1.69 22.63 -26.70
CA LYS A 506 1.19 22.75 -25.33
C LYS A 506 0.54 24.12 -25.09
N LEU A 507 1.23 25.20 -25.41
CA LEU A 507 0.76 26.56 -25.21
C LEU A 507 -0.53 26.84 -26.00
N GLU A 508 -0.61 26.40 -27.25
CA GLU A 508 -1.80 26.58 -28.10
C GLU A 508 -3.00 25.81 -27.50
N LEU A 509 -2.83 24.55 -27.13
CA LEU A 509 -3.91 23.74 -26.56
C LEU A 509 -4.37 24.27 -25.19
N GLU A 510 -3.45 24.72 -24.34
CA GLU A 510 -3.78 25.35 -23.05
C GLU A 510 -4.56 26.67 -23.26
N SER A 511 -4.21 27.43 -24.28
CA SER A 511 -4.97 28.64 -24.67
C SER A 511 -6.39 28.32 -25.15
N ILE A 512 -6.57 27.27 -25.96
CA ILE A 512 -7.87 26.83 -26.48
C ILE A 512 -8.76 26.26 -25.38
N THR A 513 -8.20 25.41 -24.51
CA THR A 513 -8.96 24.68 -23.49
C THR A 513 -9.14 25.46 -22.18
N GLY A 514 -8.27 26.44 -21.91
CA GLY A 514 -8.25 27.21 -20.66
C GLY A 514 -7.72 26.38 -19.46
N LYS A 515 -7.06 25.24 -19.70
CA LYS A 515 -6.55 24.32 -18.67
C LYS A 515 -5.12 23.88 -18.97
N PRO A 516 -4.30 23.61 -17.96
CA PRO A 516 -3.01 22.97 -18.16
C PRO A 516 -3.18 21.56 -18.72
N LEU A 517 -2.29 21.14 -19.62
CA LEU A 517 -2.28 19.79 -20.16
C LEU A 517 -1.61 18.82 -19.18
N THR A 518 -2.25 17.69 -18.92
CA THR A 518 -1.75 16.63 -18.03
C THR A 518 -0.87 15.64 -18.77
N SER A 519 -1.18 15.34 -20.05
CA SER A 519 -0.52 14.27 -20.79
C SER A 519 -0.09 14.66 -22.20
N PHE A 520 0.92 13.95 -22.72
CA PHE A 520 1.53 14.11 -24.03
C PHE A 520 1.68 12.75 -24.74
N ALA A 521 1.47 12.69 -26.05
CA ALA A 521 1.77 11.50 -26.86
C ALA A 521 2.89 11.79 -27.86
N TYR A 522 3.89 10.91 -27.89
CA TYR A 522 4.97 10.99 -28.88
C TYR A 522 4.48 10.54 -30.26
N PRO A 523 4.59 11.38 -31.33
CA PRO A 523 4.26 10.99 -32.69
C PRO A 523 4.94 9.69 -33.09
N TYR A 524 4.21 8.76 -33.69
CA TYR A 524 4.67 7.39 -34.04
C TYR A 524 5.13 6.54 -32.84
N GLY A 525 5.12 7.08 -31.62
CA GLY A 525 5.82 6.52 -30.45
C GLY A 525 7.33 6.66 -30.55
N ASP A 526 7.81 7.57 -31.38
CA ASP A 526 9.20 7.89 -31.56
C ASP A 526 9.69 8.87 -30.51
N LEU A 527 10.67 8.47 -29.72
CA LEU A 527 11.21 9.24 -28.59
C LEU A 527 12.66 8.87 -28.32
N ASN A 528 13.38 9.78 -27.70
CA ASN A 528 14.69 9.57 -27.10
C ASN A 528 14.75 10.20 -25.70
N GLU A 529 15.90 10.20 -25.03
CA GLU A 529 16.01 10.78 -23.68
C GLU A 529 15.71 12.28 -23.68
N ASN A 530 16.08 13.04 -24.72
CA ASN A 530 15.72 14.44 -24.85
C ASN A 530 14.21 14.66 -24.85
N SER A 531 13.46 13.81 -25.57
CA SER A 531 11.99 13.92 -25.63
C SER A 531 11.36 13.75 -24.26
N LYS A 532 11.88 12.83 -23.44
CA LYS A 532 11.40 12.61 -22.06
C LYS A 532 11.75 13.78 -21.15
N GLU A 533 12.98 14.26 -21.23
CA GLU A 533 13.46 15.40 -20.45
C GLU A 533 12.63 16.65 -20.75
N ILE A 534 12.35 16.93 -22.02
CA ILE A 534 11.50 18.04 -22.43
C ILE A 534 10.07 17.90 -21.88
N ALA A 535 9.47 16.71 -21.93
CA ALA A 535 8.14 16.47 -21.37
C ALA A 535 8.13 16.75 -19.85
N GLN A 536 9.18 16.41 -19.12
CA GLN A 536 9.35 16.70 -17.70
C GLN A 536 9.53 18.21 -17.44
N GLU A 537 10.42 18.87 -18.18
CA GLU A 537 10.63 20.32 -18.08
C GLU A 537 9.35 21.11 -18.30
N LEU A 538 8.56 20.71 -19.29
CA LEU A 538 7.28 21.32 -19.62
C LEU A 538 6.15 20.93 -18.66
N LYS A 539 6.45 20.14 -17.62
CA LYS A 539 5.53 19.75 -16.53
C LYS A 539 4.31 18.98 -17.01
N PHE A 540 4.46 18.10 -17.97
CA PHE A 540 3.48 17.05 -18.16
C PHE A 540 3.61 16.03 -17.02
N ASP A 541 2.48 15.55 -16.51
CA ASP A 541 2.48 14.48 -15.50
C ASP A 541 2.75 13.11 -16.15
N PHE A 542 2.35 12.95 -17.43
CA PHE A 542 2.44 11.70 -18.17
C PHE A 542 2.83 11.91 -19.62
N ALA A 543 3.61 10.96 -20.17
CA ALA A 543 3.81 10.89 -21.62
C ALA A 543 3.66 9.45 -22.13
N VAL A 544 2.94 9.29 -23.23
CA VAL A 544 2.58 7.98 -23.77
C VAL A 544 3.32 7.67 -25.07
N ALA A 545 3.86 6.46 -25.14
CA ALA A 545 4.40 5.87 -26.37
C ALA A 545 3.37 4.98 -27.06
N THR A 546 3.76 4.25 -28.11
CA THR A 546 2.92 3.23 -28.74
C THR A 546 3.05 1.89 -27.99
N ASN A 547 3.95 1.01 -28.43
CA ASN A 547 4.14 -0.32 -27.84
C ASN A 547 5.47 -0.48 -27.09
N SER A 548 6.24 0.60 -26.92
CA SER A 548 7.48 0.65 -26.14
C SER A 548 7.22 1.09 -24.69
N GLY A 549 8.13 0.77 -23.81
CA GLY A 549 8.02 1.08 -22.38
C GLY A 549 7.65 -0.12 -21.51
N PRO A 550 7.69 0.04 -20.19
CA PRO A 550 7.41 -1.01 -19.21
C PRO A 550 5.93 -1.41 -19.21
N LEU A 551 5.65 -2.61 -18.67
CA LEU A 551 4.27 -3.12 -18.59
C LEU A 551 3.42 -2.41 -17.53
N ALA A 552 4.05 -1.93 -16.45
CA ALA A 552 3.38 -1.23 -15.38
C ALA A 552 3.58 0.28 -15.53
N LEU A 553 2.50 1.03 -15.54
CA LEU A 553 2.47 2.47 -15.77
C LEU A 553 3.41 3.25 -14.83
N HIS A 554 3.49 2.87 -13.57
CA HIS A 554 4.31 3.56 -12.56
C HIS A 554 5.83 3.41 -12.73
N GLN A 555 6.29 2.51 -13.61
CA GLN A 555 7.73 2.28 -13.79
C GLN A 555 8.39 3.37 -14.63
N ASP A 556 7.66 3.97 -15.56
CA ASP A 556 8.12 5.13 -16.33
C ASP A 556 6.90 5.95 -16.79
N LEU A 557 6.66 7.08 -16.13
CA LEU A 557 5.52 7.95 -16.42
C LEU A 557 5.69 8.74 -17.73
N TYR A 558 6.89 8.74 -18.29
CA TYR A 558 7.23 9.43 -19.54
C TYR A 558 7.50 8.50 -20.72
N GLN A 559 7.23 7.19 -20.54
CA GLN A 559 7.21 6.19 -21.62
C GLN A 559 6.11 5.16 -21.37
N ILE A 560 4.89 5.64 -21.20
CA ILE A 560 3.73 4.78 -20.91
C ILE A 560 3.33 4.01 -22.15
N ARG A 561 3.27 2.69 -22.02
CA ARG A 561 2.91 1.77 -23.08
C ARG A 561 1.41 1.74 -23.33
N ARG A 562 1.00 1.73 -24.62
CA ARG A 562 -0.39 1.62 -25.05
C ARG A 562 -0.64 0.35 -25.88
N ILE A 563 -1.90 0.00 -26.04
CA ILE A 563 -2.38 -1.14 -26.80
C ILE A 563 -3.07 -0.65 -28.06
N ALA A 564 -2.39 -0.73 -29.21
CA ALA A 564 -2.96 -0.30 -30.49
C ALA A 564 -4.17 -1.16 -30.90
N ILE A 565 -5.22 -0.50 -31.38
CA ILE A 565 -6.42 -1.08 -31.95
C ILE A 565 -6.37 -0.89 -33.47
N PHE A 566 -6.46 -1.99 -34.20
CA PHE A 566 -6.37 -2.02 -35.66
C PHE A 566 -7.74 -2.22 -36.30
N PRO A 567 -7.92 -1.90 -37.62
CA PRO A 567 -9.19 -1.99 -38.33
C PRO A 567 -9.92 -3.32 -38.20
N LYS A 568 -9.18 -4.43 -38.07
CA LYS A 568 -9.72 -5.79 -37.96
C LYS A 568 -9.79 -6.31 -36.51
N THR A 569 -9.61 -5.45 -35.50
CA THR A 569 -9.71 -5.87 -34.09
C THR A 569 -11.17 -6.18 -33.76
N SER A 570 -11.55 -7.44 -33.76
CA SER A 570 -12.89 -7.88 -33.38
C SER A 570 -13.14 -7.69 -31.87
N ALA A 571 -14.40 -7.81 -31.42
CA ALA A 571 -14.75 -7.80 -30.00
C ALA A 571 -13.99 -8.87 -29.19
N LEU A 572 -13.78 -10.07 -29.75
CA LEU A 572 -12.95 -11.12 -29.12
C LEU A 572 -11.47 -10.70 -29.07
N GLY A 573 -10.99 -10.05 -30.13
CA GLY A 573 -9.64 -9.46 -30.17
C GLY A 573 -9.44 -8.42 -29.08
N LEU A 574 -10.41 -7.51 -28.92
CA LEU A 574 -10.40 -6.53 -27.83
C LEU A 574 -10.44 -7.19 -26.46
N TRP A 575 -11.31 -8.19 -26.26
CA TRP A 575 -11.39 -8.93 -25.01
C TRP A 575 -10.03 -9.52 -24.58
N ARG A 576 -9.28 -10.08 -25.54
CA ARG A 576 -7.91 -10.58 -25.27
C ARG A 576 -6.96 -9.44 -24.86
N LYS A 577 -7.09 -8.27 -25.49
CA LYS A 577 -6.23 -7.10 -25.23
C LYS A 577 -6.49 -6.47 -23.83
N VAL A 578 -7.70 -6.50 -23.34
CA VAL A 578 -8.08 -5.87 -22.06
C VAL A 578 -8.03 -6.80 -20.84
N ARG A 579 -7.54 -8.02 -20.98
CA ARG A 579 -7.43 -8.98 -19.87
C ARG A 579 -6.27 -8.71 -18.89
N GLY A 580 -5.48 -7.68 -19.14
CA GLY A 580 -4.23 -7.38 -18.43
C GLY A 580 -3.00 -8.08 -19.03
N ASN A 581 -1.84 -7.46 -18.87
CA ASN A 581 -0.54 -7.95 -19.33
C ASN A 581 -0.46 -8.32 -20.84
N TYR A 582 -1.25 -7.65 -21.68
CA TYR A 582 -1.18 -7.86 -23.11
C TYR A 582 0.16 -7.38 -23.68
N VAL A 583 0.89 -8.27 -24.32
CA VAL A 583 2.16 -7.97 -25.00
C VAL A 583 1.98 -8.25 -26.48
N PHE A 584 2.35 -7.30 -27.33
CA PHE A 584 2.43 -7.56 -28.78
C PHE A 584 3.44 -8.68 -29.04
N ARG A 585 3.03 -9.70 -29.76
CA ARG A 585 4.00 -10.66 -30.30
C ARG A 585 4.88 -9.88 -31.29
N LYS A 586 6.19 -9.85 -31.05
CA LYS A 586 7.12 -9.37 -32.09
C LYS A 586 6.82 -10.17 -33.35
N ALA A 587 6.57 -9.48 -34.46
CA ALA A 587 6.60 -10.13 -35.75
C ALA A 587 7.97 -10.85 -35.86
N LYS A 588 7.94 -12.15 -36.15
CA LYS A 588 9.15 -12.93 -36.42
C LYS A 588 9.86 -12.40 -37.64
#